data_19b6af6e02fb0b66e21504f82b387efd
#
_entry.id   19b6af6e02fb0b66e21504f82b387efd
#
_cell.length_a   1.000
_cell.length_b   1.000
_cell.length_c   1.000
_cell.angle_alpha   90.00
_cell.angle_beta   90.00
_cell.angle_gamma   90.00
#
_symmetry.space_group_name_H-M   'P 1'
#
loop_
_entity.id
_entity.type
_entity.pdbx_description
1 polymer ?
#
loop_
_entity_poly.entity_id
_entity_poly.type
_entity_poly.pdbx_seq_one_letter_code
_entity_poly.pdbx_strand_id
1 'polypeptide(L)'
;DEAIIKTLDYVVISMDDFVDEYFKMKGTIVQIESTKKDKAQTVYIDLGTKRGVQKGQKFIVYIEMDIAGELSLKEVGRLNVKEVLSGTRSLCTVSKGGEEIMKASKEEKKLIILSRKNTFLGGLGL
;
A
#
# COMPACT_ATOMS: atom_id res chain seq x y z
N ASP A 1 -1.26 -6.46 -18.84
CA ASP A 1 -2.32 -6.03 -19.62
C ASP A 1 -3.51 -6.83 -19.20
N GLU A 2 -3.73 -7.96 -19.72
CA GLU A 2 -4.89 -8.66 -19.25
C GLU A 2 -4.70 -9.19 -17.86
N ALA A 3 -3.57 -8.99 -17.25
CA ALA A 3 -3.38 -9.37 -15.86
C ALA A 3 -4.10 -8.45 -14.91
N ILE A 4 -4.59 -7.32 -15.39
CA ILE A 4 -5.20 -6.31 -14.54
C ILE A 4 -6.62 -6.04 -15.00
N ILE A 5 -7.57 -6.34 -14.14
CA ILE A 5 -8.97 -6.02 -14.38
C ILE A 5 -9.46 -5.24 -13.17
N LYS A 6 -9.86 -4.00 -13.39
CA LYS A 6 -10.33 -3.17 -12.32
C LYS A 6 -11.84 -2.99 -12.43
N THR A 7 -12.55 -3.39 -11.39
CA THR A 7 -13.98 -3.27 -11.30
C THR A 7 -14.32 -2.63 -9.97
N LEU A 8 -14.96 -1.45 -10.02
CA LEU A 8 -15.25 -0.70 -8.81
C LEU A 8 -13.94 -0.43 -8.08
N ASP A 9 -13.81 -0.90 -6.84
CA ASP A 9 -12.61 -0.69 -6.05
C ASP A 9 -11.70 -1.90 -6.05
N TYR A 10 -11.98 -2.89 -6.89
CA TYR A 10 -11.22 -4.13 -6.89
C TYR A 10 -10.30 -4.21 -8.08
N VAL A 11 -9.13 -4.80 -7.85
CA VAL A 11 -8.16 -5.10 -8.88
C VAL A 11 -7.90 -6.60 -8.84
N VAL A 12 -8.16 -7.27 -9.95
CA VAL A 12 -7.87 -8.69 -10.08
C VAL A 12 -6.60 -8.80 -10.89
N ILE A 13 -5.59 -9.42 -10.32
CA ILE A 13 -4.25 -9.40 -10.90
C ILE A 13 -3.57 -10.75 -10.76
N SER A 14 -2.58 -10.96 -11.63
CA SER A 14 -1.58 -11.99 -11.43
C SER A 14 -0.47 -11.34 -10.61
N MET A 15 -0.40 -11.66 -9.31
CA MET A 15 0.43 -10.90 -8.39
C MET A 15 1.89 -10.78 -8.81
N ASP A 16 2.49 -11.91 -9.17
CA ASP A 16 3.92 -11.88 -9.48
C ASP A 16 4.23 -10.94 -10.63
N ASP A 17 3.53 -11.12 -11.74
CA ASP A 17 3.77 -10.29 -12.92
C ASP A 17 3.39 -8.85 -12.69
N PHE A 18 2.25 -8.63 -12.01
CA PHE A 18 1.78 -7.27 -11.80
C PHE A 18 2.73 -6.48 -10.91
N VAL A 19 3.17 -7.07 -9.80
CA VAL A 19 4.05 -6.36 -8.88
C VAL A 19 5.38 -6.06 -9.55
N ASP A 20 5.96 -7.04 -10.25
CA ASP A 20 7.25 -6.83 -10.89
C ASP A 20 7.17 -5.79 -11.99
N GLU A 21 6.05 -5.72 -12.70
CA GLU A 21 5.92 -4.86 -13.86
C GLU A 21 5.50 -3.45 -13.52
N TYR A 22 4.63 -3.27 -12.52
CA TYR A 22 4.01 -1.98 -12.27
C TYR A 22 4.39 -1.35 -10.94
N PHE A 23 4.91 -2.11 -10.01
CA PHE A 23 5.22 -1.57 -8.69
C PHE A 23 6.69 -1.77 -8.35
N LYS A 24 7.25 -0.73 -7.74
CA LYS A 24 8.65 -0.74 -7.35
C LYS A 24 8.88 -1.52 -6.07
N MET A 25 7.94 -1.42 -5.14
CA MET A 25 8.09 -2.01 -3.82
C MET A 25 6.78 -2.60 -3.35
N LYS A 26 6.89 -3.68 -2.59
CA LYS A 26 5.76 -4.30 -1.93
C LYS A 26 6.10 -4.49 -0.46
N GLY A 27 5.17 -4.13 0.39
CA GLY A 27 5.35 -4.33 1.82
C GLY A 27 4.01 -4.47 2.51
N THR A 28 4.02 -4.33 3.83
CA THR A 28 2.80 -4.44 4.63
C THR A 28 2.78 -3.37 5.69
N ILE A 29 1.57 -3.09 6.21
CA ILE A 29 1.42 -2.26 7.38
C ILE A 29 1.64 -3.15 8.59
N VAL A 30 2.59 -2.78 9.42
CA VAL A 30 2.96 -3.58 10.59
C VAL A 30 2.06 -3.26 11.76
N GLN A 31 1.77 -1.98 11.96
CA GLN A 31 1.04 -1.53 13.15
C GLN A 31 0.55 -0.12 12.93
N ILE A 32 -0.63 0.20 13.46
CA ILE A 32 -1.12 1.56 13.48
C ILE A 32 -0.47 2.26 14.68
N GLU A 33 0.21 3.37 14.40
CA GLU A 33 0.94 4.10 15.40
C GLU A 33 0.04 5.08 16.14
N SER A 34 -0.83 5.78 15.41
CA SER A 34 -1.74 6.71 16.04
C SER A 34 -3.06 6.75 15.31
N THR A 35 -4.10 7.15 16.04
CA THR A 35 -5.44 7.25 15.47
C THR A 35 -6.03 8.61 15.81
N LYS A 36 -7.03 9.01 15.02
CA LYS A 36 -7.77 10.23 15.27
C LYS A 36 -9.21 10.00 14.83
N LYS A 37 -10.15 10.14 15.77
CA LYS A 37 -11.58 9.96 15.48
C LYS A 37 -11.85 8.60 14.86
N ASP A 38 -11.23 7.56 15.43
CA ASP A 38 -11.39 6.17 14.98
C ASP A 38 -10.86 5.92 13.59
N LYS A 39 -9.96 6.78 13.11
CA LYS A 39 -9.29 6.58 11.82
C LYS A 39 -7.80 6.43 12.04
N ALA A 40 -7.17 5.56 11.27
CA ALA A 40 -5.73 5.44 11.31
C ALA A 40 -5.12 6.74 10.81
N GLN A 41 -4.22 7.32 11.59
CA GLN A 41 -3.56 8.57 11.23
C GLN A 41 -2.13 8.34 10.79
N THR A 42 -1.39 7.53 11.53
CA THR A 42 -0.03 7.15 11.17
C THR A 42 0.12 5.66 11.36
N VAL A 43 0.97 5.05 10.53
CA VAL A 43 1.18 3.61 10.57
C VAL A 43 2.66 3.32 10.37
N TYR A 44 3.11 2.18 10.91
CA TYR A 44 4.44 1.66 10.62
C TYR A 44 4.36 0.68 9.46
N ILE A 45 5.34 0.74 8.57
CA ILE A 45 5.44 -0.21 7.47
C ILE A 45 6.75 -0.98 7.59
N ASP A 46 6.81 -2.13 6.94
CA ASP A 46 7.98 -3.03 7.03
C ASP A 46 9.01 -2.76 5.94
N LEU A 47 9.08 -1.55 5.45
CA LEU A 47 10.05 -1.13 4.45
C LEU A 47 10.84 0.05 4.98
N GLY A 48 12.12 0.09 4.65
CA GLY A 48 13.00 1.16 5.10
C GLY A 48 14.13 1.38 4.12
N THR A 49 15.27 1.88 4.61
CA THR A 49 16.38 2.25 3.74
C THR A 49 16.93 1.09 2.93
N LYS A 50 16.82 -0.14 3.43
CA LYS A 50 17.32 -1.30 2.68
C LYS A 50 16.58 -1.50 1.37
N ARG A 51 15.36 -1.02 1.27
CA ARG A 51 14.56 -1.11 0.05
C ARG A 51 14.52 0.22 -0.69
N GLY A 52 15.26 1.21 -0.22
CA GLY A 52 15.32 2.50 -0.89
C GLY A 52 14.16 3.43 -0.58
N VAL A 53 13.47 3.21 0.54
CA VAL A 53 12.36 4.08 0.93
C VAL A 53 12.90 5.45 1.29
N GLN A 54 12.21 6.49 0.83
CA GLN A 54 12.60 7.87 1.10
C GLN A 54 11.44 8.64 1.69
N LYS A 55 11.76 9.65 2.50
CA LYS A 55 10.76 10.56 3.04
C LYS A 55 9.96 11.19 1.90
N GLY A 56 8.65 11.22 2.06
CA GLY A 56 7.77 11.78 1.03
C GLY A 56 7.31 10.78 0.00
N GLN A 57 7.84 9.56 0.03
CA GLN A 57 7.43 8.54 -0.91
C GLN A 57 5.99 8.12 -0.64
N LYS A 58 5.27 7.76 -1.68
CA LYS A 58 3.85 7.43 -1.57
C LYS A 58 3.62 5.96 -1.79
N PHE A 59 2.68 5.42 -1.04
CA PHE A 59 2.26 4.02 -1.16
C PHE A 59 0.75 3.97 -1.29
N ILE A 60 0.26 2.97 -2.02
CA ILE A 60 -1.16 2.67 -2.11
C ILE A 60 -1.43 1.47 -1.23
N VAL A 61 -2.48 1.54 -0.42
CA VAL A 61 -2.84 0.48 0.51
C VAL A 61 -3.95 -0.36 -0.08
N TYR A 62 -3.75 -1.68 -0.06
CA TYR A 62 -4.73 -2.65 -0.56
C TYR A 62 -5.06 -3.66 0.52
N ILE A 63 -6.29 -4.17 0.47
CA ILE A 63 -6.66 -5.36 1.21
C ILE A 63 -6.56 -6.54 0.25
N GLU A 64 -5.86 -7.59 0.69
CA GLU A 64 -5.76 -8.82 -0.09
C GLU A 64 -6.99 -9.66 0.15
N MET A 65 -7.66 -10.09 -0.91
CA MET A 65 -8.89 -10.84 -0.82
C MET A 65 -8.85 -12.00 -1.79
N ASP A 66 -9.58 -13.06 -1.45
CA ASP A 66 -9.78 -14.19 -2.35
C ASP A 66 -11.21 -14.11 -2.84
N ILE A 67 -11.38 -13.79 -4.11
CA ILE A 67 -12.70 -13.68 -4.71
C ILE A 67 -12.85 -14.79 -5.75
N ALA A 68 -13.73 -15.74 -5.47
CA ALA A 68 -13.99 -16.85 -6.38
C ALA A 68 -12.72 -17.61 -6.76
N GLY A 69 -11.80 -17.76 -5.80
CA GLY A 69 -10.58 -18.51 -6.03
C GLY A 69 -9.45 -17.71 -6.63
N GLU A 70 -9.68 -16.43 -6.87
CA GLU A 70 -8.63 -15.56 -7.44
C GLU A 70 -8.19 -14.53 -6.43
N LEU A 71 -6.87 -14.30 -6.38
CA LEU A 71 -6.33 -13.26 -5.54
C LEU A 71 -6.72 -11.90 -6.08
N SER A 72 -7.31 -11.09 -5.23
CA SER A 72 -7.78 -9.76 -5.61
C SER A 72 -7.26 -8.74 -4.60
N LEU A 73 -7.03 -7.53 -5.08
CA LEU A 73 -6.61 -6.43 -4.22
C LEU A 73 -7.66 -5.33 -4.29
N LYS A 74 -8.11 -4.88 -3.12
CA LYS A 74 -9.04 -3.76 -3.04
C LYS A 74 -8.29 -2.57 -2.50
N GLU A 75 -8.25 -1.49 -3.26
CA GLU A 75 -7.60 -0.26 -2.82
C GLU A 75 -8.43 0.36 -1.71
N VAL A 76 -7.78 0.64 -0.56
CA VAL A 76 -8.49 1.20 0.58
C VAL A 76 -7.86 2.47 1.10
N GLY A 77 -6.65 2.82 0.68
CA GLY A 77 -6.07 4.05 1.18
C GLY A 77 -4.73 4.37 0.57
N ARG A 78 -4.13 5.43 1.10
CA ARG A 78 -2.84 5.90 0.62
C ARG A 78 -2.01 6.41 1.78
N LEU A 79 -0.69 6.24 1.66
CA LEU A 79 0.26 6.65 2.68
C LEU A 79 1.32 7.55 2.09
N ASN A 80 1.86 8.43 2.95
CA ASN A 80 3.07 9.20 2.63
C ASN A 80 4.10 8.89 3.71
N VAL A 81 5.34 8.60 3.30
CA VAL A 81 6.40 8.34 4.25
C VAL A 81 6.73 9.63 4.97
N LYS A 82 6.53 9.63 6.28
CA LYS A 82 6.83 10.76 7.13
C LYS A 82 8.27 10.71 7.60
N GLU A 83 8.74 9.52 7.95
CA GLU A 83 10.08 9.35 8.47
C GLU A 83 10.55 7.92 8.23
N VAL A 84 11.77 7.76 7.73
CA VAL A 84 12.38 6.45 7.59
C VAL A 84 13.14 6.17 8.88
N LEU A 85 12.75 5.10 9.58
CA LEU A 85 13.27 4.84 10.92
C LEU A 85 14.49 3.93 10.92
N SER A 86 14.54 2.98 10.00
CA SER A 86 15.64 2.02 9.97
C SER A 86 15.73 1.40 8.59
N GLY A 87 16.57 0.38 8.45
CA GLY A 87 16.69 -0.34 7.20
C GLY A 87 15.42 -1.06 6.81
N THR A 88 14.57 -1.39 7.78
CA THR A 88 13.39 -2.21 7.55
C THR A 88 12.10 -1.60 8.09
N ARG A 89 12.11 -0.33 8.51
CA ARG A 89 10.93 0.25 9.13
C ARG A 89 10.79 1.72 8.77
N SER A 90 9.58 2.15 8.51
CA SER A 90 9.28 3.56 8.27
C SER A 90 7.95 3.92 8.91
N LEU A 91 7.81 5.21 9.22
CA LEU A 91 6.56 5.76 9.75
C LEU A 91 5.89 6.54 8.63
N CYS A 92 4.62 6.24 8.40
CA CYS A 92 3.87 6.86 7.31
C CYS A 92 2.65 7.57 7.83
N THR A 93 2.29 8.68 7.20
CA THR A 93 1.04 9.37 7.44
C THR A 93 -0.01 8.81 6.49
N VAL A 94 -1.20 8.54 7.03
CA VAL A 94 -2.30 8.07 6.20
C VAL A 94 -2.94 9.28 5.56
N SER A 95 -2.81 9.40 4.24
CA SER A 95 -3.36 10.53 3.53
C SER A 95 -4.78 10.27 3.04
N LYS A 96 -5.18 8.99 2.96
CA LYS A 96 -6.51 8.63 2.50
C LYS A 96 -6.87 7.26 3.05
N GLY A 97 -8.15 7.07 3.41
CA GLY A 97 -8.64 5.75 3.78
C GLY A 97 -8.33 5.32 5.20
N GLY A 98 -8.12 6.27 6.12
CA GLY A 98 -7.79 5.92 7.50
C GLY A 98 -8.86 5.07 8.16
N GLU A 99 -10.12 5.28 7.81
CA GLU A 99 -11.22 4.52 8.38
C GLU A 99 -11.20 3.08 7.90
N GLU A 100 -11.00 2.89 6.60
CA GLU A 100 -10.92 1.55 6.03
C GLU A 100 -9.71 0.78 6.55
N ILE A 101 -8.59 1.47 6.70
CA ILE A 101 -7.38 0.83 7.21
C ILE A 101 -7.61 0.39 8.66
N MET A 102 -8.24 1.24 9.46
CA MET A 102 -8.54 0.90 10.85
C MET A 102 -9.47 -0.30 10.92
N LYS A 103 -10.52 -0.29 10.11
CA LYS A 103 -11.48 -1.38 10.09
C LYS A 103 -10.81 -2.70 9.67
N ALA A 104 -9.99 -2.66 8.64
CA ALA A 104 -9.31 -3.86 8.18
C ALA A 104 -8.34 -4.38 9.23
N SER A 105 -7.67 -3.47 9.93
CA SER A 105 -6.76 -3.88 11.00
C SER A 105 -7.50 -4.57 12.13
N LYS A 106 -8.67 -4.05 12.51
CA LYS A 106 -9.46 -4.66 13.55
C LYS A 106 -10.01 -6.03 13.14
N GLU A 107 -10.29 -6.20 11.87
CA GLU A 107 -10.77 -7.46 11.33
C GLU A 107 -9.63 -8.41 10.97
N GLU A 108 -8.40 -7.99 11.25
CA GLU A 108 -7.20 -8.79 10.99
C GLU A 108 -7.04 -9.17 9.52
N LYS A 109 -7.48 -8.30 8.64
CA LYS A 109 -7.28 -8.49 7.22
C LYS A 109 -5.86 -8.09 6.84
N LYS A 110 -5.33 -8.75 5.82
CA LYS A 110 -3.97 -8.47 5.38
C LYS A 110 -3.94 -7.17 4.57
N LEU A 111 -3.15 -6.22 5.04
CA LEU A 111 -2.98 -4.93 4.41
C LEU A 111 -1.65 -4.90 3.67
N ILE A 112 -1.72 -4.73 2.37
CA ILE A 112 -0.54 -4.71 1.49
C ILE A 112 -0.34 -3.29 1.00
N ILE A 113 0.91 -2.85 0.96
CA ILE A 113 1.25 -1.54 0.42
C ILE A 113 2.12 -1.72 -0.81
N LEU A 114 1.86 -0.92 -1.82
CA LEU A 114 2.60 -0.97 -3.08
C LEU A 114 3.00 0.45 -3.47
N SER A 115 4.23 0.57 -3.94
CA SER A 115 4.74 1.83 -4.45
C SER A 115 4.91 1.70 -5.96
N ARG A 116 4.32 2.61 -6.72
CA ARG A 116 4.41 2.58 -8.16
C ARG A 116 5.84 2.77 -8.63
N LYS A 117 6.17 2.12 -9.73
CA LYS A 117 7.42 2.41 -10.41
C LYS A 117 7.38 3.84 -10.92
N ASN A 118 8.51 4.51 -10.83
CA ASN A 118 8.65 5.84 -11.35
C ASN A 118 8.95 5.72 -12.83
N THR A 119 7.96 5.90 -13.66
CA THR A 119 8.20 5.77 -15.07
C THR A 119 8.60 7.09 -15.61
N PHE A 120 8.87 7.31 -15.91
CA PHE A 120 8.90 8.43 -16.42
C PHE A 120 8.46 9.19 -16.78
N LEU A 121 8.46 9.00 -17.11
CA LEU A 121 8.13 9.63 -17.38
C LEU A 121 7.63 10.10 -16.77
N GLY A 122 8.16 9.53 -16.17
CA GLY A 122 7.68 9.71 -15.40
C GLY A 122 7.13 10.67 -15.33
N GLY A 123 7.52 11.08 -15.45
CA GLY A 123 7.02 12.04 -15.34
C GLY A 123 5.98 12.23 -16.11
N LEU A 124 5.73 11.86 -16.73
CA LEU A 124 4.74 12.11 -17.36
C LEU A 124 3.69 12.05 -16.69
N GLY A 125 3.77 12.01 -16.05
CA GLY A 125 2.81 12.13 -15.47
C GLY A 125 2.39 11.45 -14.88
N LEU A 126 2.67 11.34 -15.20
CA LEU A 126 2.27 11.02 -14.77
C LEU A 126 2.15 11.04 -13.95
#